data_6494008661fd434b20b29f8c56ed0f83
#
_entry.id   6494008661fd434b20b29f8c56ed0f83
#
_cell.length_a   1.000
_cell.length_b   1.000
_cell.length_c   1.000
_cell.angle_alpha   90.00
_cell.angle_beta   90.00
_cell.angle_gamma   90.00
#
_symmetry.space_group_name_H-M   'P 1'
#
loop_
_entity.id
_entity.type
_entity.pdbx_description
1 polymer ?
#
loop_
_entity_poly.entity_id
_entity_poly.type
_entity_poly.pdbx_seq_one_letter_code
_entity_poly.pdbx_strand_id
1 'polypeptide(L)'
;DFGGVVDKTNSHAINLDYAYPTKYRNLSNILVVNRKLFDKDILNAFSNIHECCEGCLIANTDITKVRYYHDKEYYKPHTDLAYQFLAFSYFYKEPKKYSGGELFFPKHDYEYSCENNSMIIFPGWVEHGVKEVSIDNSDYYDGYGRYCISNFFGFKRNE
;
A
#
# COMPACT_ATOMS: atom_id res chain seq x y z
N ASP A 1 3.28 21.36 3.67
CA ASP A 1 4.40 21.38 2.74
C ASP A 1 5.49 20.46 3.28
N PHE A 2 5.58 19.27 2.75
CA PHE A 2 6.58 18.28 3.17
C PHE A 2 7.83 18.37 2.31
N GLY A 3 8.31 19.58 2.08
CA GLY A 3 9.64 19.83 1.55
C GLY A 3 9.84 19.40 0.10
N GLY A 4 8.89 19.68 -0.77
CA GLY A 4 9.17 19.79 -2.20
C GLY A 4 9.67 18.51 -2.90
N VAL A 5 9.21 17.33 -2.51
CA VAL A 5 9.53 16.13 -3.27
C VAL A 5 8.52 15.96 -4.40
N VAL A 6 8.56 16.86 -5.35
CA VAL A 6 7.70 16.85 -6.56
C VAL A 6 7.88 15.57 -7.37
N ASP A 7 9.04 14.92 -7.28
CA ASP A 7 9.35 13.69 -8.02
C ASP A 7 9.46 12.43 -7.16
N LYS A 8 8.85 12.40 -6.00
CA LYS A 8 8.81 11.19 -5.17
C LYS A 8 7.97 10.10 -5.84
N THR A 9 6.84 10.47 -6.40
CA THR A 9 5.93 9.59 -7.14
C THR A 9 5.13 10.38 -8.16
N ASN A 10 4.80 9.75 -9.25
CA ASN A 10 3.90 10.27 -10.29
C ASN A 10 2.64 9.40 -10.47
N SER A 11 2.36 8.47 -9.53
CA SER A 11 1.19 7.59 -9.56
C SER A 11 -0.12 8.33 -9.26
N HIS A 12 -1.22 7.77 -9.76
CA HIS A 12 -2.56 8.22 -9.43
C HIS A 12 -3.01 7.60 -8.09
N ALA A 13 -3.60 8.40 -7.20
CA ALA A 13 -4.05 7.91 -5.90
C ALA A 13 -5.38 8.52 -5.47
N ILE A 14 -6.25 7.70 -4.90
CA ILE A 14 -7.48 8.13 -4.23
C ILE A 14 -7.39 7.74 -2.76
N ASN A 15 -7.56 8.71 -1.86
CA ASN A 15 -7.70 8.44 -0.44
C ASN A 15 -9.16 8.08 -0.14
N LEU A 16 -9.42 6.82 0.22
CA LEU A 16 -10.77 6.34 0.47
C LEU A 16 -11.36 6.91 1.76
N ASP A 17 -10.55 7.32 2.72
CA ASP A 17 -11.05 7.93 3.96
C ASP A 17 -11.60 9.34 3.72
N TYR A 18 -11.13 10.02 2.67
CA TYR A 18 -11.73 11.28 2.23
C TYR A 18 -12.98 11.07 1.38
N ALA A 19 -12.96 10.06 0.50
CA ALA A 19 -14.11 9.72 -0.33
C ALA A 19 -15.28 9.16 0.50
N TYR A 20 -14.95 8.42 1.58
CA TYR A 20 -15.90 7.83 2.51
C TYR A 20 -15.59 8.25 3.95
N PRO A 21 -15.99 9.48 4.39
CA PRO A 21 -15.83 9.90 5.78
C PRO A 21 -16.41 8.90 6.76
N THR A 22 -15.99 8.95 8.01
CA THR A 22 -16.28 7.94 9.06
C THR A 22 -17.74 7.43 9.06
N LYS A 23 -18.70 8.34 8.86
CA LYS A 23 -20.13 8.01 8.81
C LYS A 23 -20.52 7.07 7.64
N TYR A 24 -19.74 7.07 6.56
CA TYR A 24 -20.06 6.35 5.32
C TYR A 24 -19.05 5.27 4.96
N ARG A 25 -18.06 4.98 5.85
CA ARG A 25 -17.02 3.98 5.58
C ARG A 25 -17.56 2.59 5.21
N ASN A 26 -18.68 2.20 5.80
CA ASN A 26 -19.32 0.91 5.53
C ASN A 26 -19.96 0.81 4.12
N LEU A 27 -20.02 1.90 3.36
CA LEU A 27 -20.46 1.88 1.97
C LEU A 27 -19.31 1.48 1.00
N SER A 28 -18.07 1.49 1.47
CA SER A 28 -16.92 1.02 0.71
C SER A 28 -16.58 -0.42 1.08
N ASN A 29 -16.75 -1.35 0.15
CA ASN A 29 -16.35 -2.74 0.36
C ASN A 29 -14.85 -2.88 0.66
N ILE A 30 -14.01 -2.05 0.05
CA ILE A 30 -12.55 -2.04 0.33
C ILE A 30 -12.30 -1.70 1.78
N LEU A 31 -12.91 -0.62 2.31
CA LEU A 31 -12.73 -0.21 3.71
C LEU A 31 -13.28 -1.25 4.69
N VAL A 32 -14.38 -1.91 4.35
CA VAL A 32 -14.96 -2.99 5.17
C VAL A 32 -14.02 -4.20 5.24
N VAL A 33 -13.48 -4.63 4.09
CA VAL A 33 -12.54 -5.77 4.02
C VAL A 33 -11.24 -5.45 4.73
N ASN A 34 -10.68 -4.26 4.53
CA ASN A 34 -9.41 -3.87 5.16
C ASN A 34 -9.49 -3.81 6.69
N ARG A 35 -10.66 -3.53 7.26
CA ARG A 35 -10.85 -3.57 8.72
C ARG A 35 -10.63 -4.94 9.34
N LYS A 36 -10.74 -6.01 8.57
CA LYS A 36 -10.42 -7.35 9.04
C LYS A 36 -8.95 -7.51 9.43
N LEU A 37 -8.06 -6.65 8.94
CA LEU A 37 -6.66 -6.61 9.38
C LEU A 37 -6.50 -6.19 10.85
N PHE A 38 -7.54 -5.60 11.47
CA PHE A 38 -7.59 -5.33 12.92
C PHE A 38 -8.16 -6.50 13.75
N ASP A 39 -8.57 -7.59 13.11
CA ASP A 39 -9.03 -8.77 13.85
C ASP A 39 -7.88 -9.31 14.70
N LYS A 40 -8.15 -9.63 15.97
CA LYS A 40 -7.14 -10.02 16.95
C LYS A 40 -6.28 -11.20 16.50
N ASP A 41 -6.88 -12.15 15.82
CA ASP A 41 -6.17 -13.34 15.34
C ASP A 41 -5.14 -12.96 14.26
N ILE A 42 -5.49 -12.01 13.38
CA ILE A 42 -4.58 -11.51 12.35
C ILE A 42 -3.45 -10.70 13.00
N LEU A 43 -3.77 -9.76 13.90
CA LEU A 43 -2.77 -8.96 14.59
C LEU A 43 -1.81 -9.83 15.42
N ASN A 44 -2.33 -10.83 16.14
CA ASN A 44 -1.52 -11.79 16.89
C ASN A 44 -0.63 -12.64 15.96
N ALA A 45 -1.16 -13.09 14.83
CA ALA A 45 -0.35 -13.83 13.85
C ALA A 45 0.84 -13.00 13.36
N PHE A 46 0.64 -11.69 13.09
CA PHE A 46 1.73 -10.81 12.69
C PHE A 46 2.71 -10.50 13.82
N SER A 47 2.23 -10.18 15.02
CA SER A 47 3.10 -9.87 16.15
C SER A 47 4.03 -11.03 16.51
N ASN A 48 3.60 -12.27 16.27
CA ASN A 48 4.37 -13.48 16.55
C ASN A 48 5.44 -13.82 15.50
N ILE A 49 5.47 -13.12 14.36
CA ILE A 49 6.49 -13.37 13.33
C ILE A 49 7.86 -12.89 13.79
N HIS A 50 7.93 -11.70 14.39
CA HIS A 50 9.16 -11.08 14.84
C HIS A 50 8.84 -9.95 15.82
N GLU A 51 9.72 -9.69 16.79
CA GLU A 51 9.54 -8.62 17.79
C GLU A 51 9.26 -7.23 17.18
N CYS A 52 9.84 -6.92 16.01
CA CYS A 52 9.56 -5.66 15.31
C CYS A 52 8.10 -5.53 14.82
N CYS A 53 7.35 -6.62 14.78
CA CYS A 53 5.94 -6.65 14.39
C CYS A 53 4.97 -6.42 15.56
N GLU A 54 5.46 -6.40 16.80
CA GLU A 54 4.60 -6.17 17.99
C GLU A 54 3.89 -4.82 17.94
N GLY A 55 4.47 -3.83 17.27
CA GLY A 55 3.83 -2.53 17.05
C GLY A 55 2.45 -2.60 16.37
N CYS A 56 2.13 -3.69 15.67
CA CYS A 56 0.81 -3.86 15.07
C CYS A 56 -0.31 -4.01 16.12
N LEU A 57 0.00 -4.54 17.31
CA LEU A 57 -0.97 -4.77 18.39
C LEU A 57 -1.53 -3.46 18.98
N ILE A 58 -0.79 -2.36 18.87
CA ILE A 58 -1.21 -1.05 19.37
C ILE A 58 -1.84 -0.17 18.30
N ALA A 59 -1.85 -0.61 17.04
CA ALA A 59 -2.49 0.14 15.96
C ALA A 59 -3.99 0.24 16.20
N ASN A 60 -4.53 1.46 16.15
CA ASN A 60 -5.95 1.74 16.38
C ASN A 60 -6.57 2.66 15.32
N THR A 61 -5.78 3.08 14.34
CA THR A 61 -6.23 3.89 13.22
C THR A 61 -5.69 3.34 11.91
N ASP A 62 -6.41 3.58 10.83
CA ASP A 62 -5.98 3.25 9.48
C ASP A 62 -6.27 4.37 8.49
N ILE A 63 -5.47 4.43 7.43
CA ILE A 63 -5.73 5.21 6.22
C ILE A 63 -5.59 4.28 5.03
N THR A 64 -6.58 4.31 4.15
CA THR A 64 -6.59 3.47 2.95
C THR A 64 -6.53 4.33 1.69
N LYS A 65 -5.56 4.02 0.83
CA LYS A 65 -5.41 4.63 -0.50
C LYS A 65 -5.47 3.56 -1.57
N VAL A 66 -6.21 3.83 -2.63
CA VAL A 66 -6.13 3.05 -3.88
C VAL A 66 -5.18 3.79 -4.81
N ARG A 67 -4.17 3.08 -5.29
CA ARG A 67 -3.18 3.61 -6.24
C ARG A 67 -3.27 2.85 -7.55
N TYR A 68 -3.06 3.58 -8.64
CA TYR A 68 -2.87 3.05 -9.96
C TYR A 68 -1.55 3.59 -10.52
N TYR A 69 -0.75 2.70 -11.05
CA TYR A 69 0.49 3.02 -11.74
C TYR A 69 0.33 2.71 -13.21
N HIS A 70 0.46 3.74 -14.03
CA HIS A 70 0.48 3.67 -15.49
C HIS A 70 1.91 3.58 -16.02
N ASP A 71 2.09 3.68 -17.33
CA ASP A 71 3.42 3.68 -17.97
C ASP A 71 4.34 4.76 -17.40
N LYS A 72 5.60 4.41 -17.13
CA LYS A 72 6.65 5.26 -16.54
C LYS A 72 6.35 5.82 -15.15
N GLU A 73 5.34 5.30 -14.48
CA GLU A 73 5.03 5.69 -13.11
C GLU A 73 5.78 4.83 -12.10
N TYR A 74 6.24 5.44 -11.04
CA TYR A 74 7.11 4.87 -10.03
C TYR A 74 6.88 5.50 -8.65
N TYR A 75 7.57 4.98 -7.63
CA TYR A 75 7.71 5.62 -6.33
C TYR A 75 9.14 5.45 -5.82
N LYS A 76 9.85 6.58 -5.62
CA LYS A 76 11.22 6.56 -5.08
C LYS A 76 11.27 5.96 -3.68
N PRO A 77 12.42 5.41 -3.26
CA PRO A 77 12.60 4.89 -1.91
C PRO A 77 12.25 5.91 -0.83
N HIS A 78 11.49 5.46 0.16
CA HIS A 78 11.04 6.27 1.29
C HIS A 78 10.65 5.37 2.47
N THR A 79 10.40 6.01 3.62
CA THR A 79 9.83 5.38 4.81
C THR A 79 8.51 6.08 5.16
N ASP A 80 7.61 5.35 5.80
CA ASP A 80 6.33 5.84 6.29
C ASP A 80 6.30 5.86 7.83
N LEU A 81 7.22 6.61 8.44
CA LEU A 81 7.49 6.62 9.88
C LEU A 81 6.29 6.99 10.78
N ALA A 82 5.27 7.61 10.22
CA ALA A 82 4.04 7.94 10.96
C ALA A 82 3.16 6.71 11.25
N TYR A 83 3.48 5.56 10.63
CA TYR A 83 2.66 4.35 10.71
C TYR A 83 3.45 3.20 11.32
N GLN A 84 2.75 2.36 12.12
CA GLN A 84 3.35 1.19 12.75
C GLN A 84 3.67 0.11 11.73
N PHE A 85 2.69 -0.16 10.84
CA PHE A 85 2.88 -1.09 9.74
C PHE A 85 2.02 -0.71 8.54
N LEU A 86 2.36 -1.30 7.41
CA LEU A 86 1.73 -1.12 6.12
C LEU A 86 1.23 -2.47 5.61
N ALA A 87 0.05 -2.50 4.99
CA ALA A 87 -0.46 -3.66 4.28
C ALA A 87 -0.80 -3.24 2.85
N PHE A 88 -0.11 -3.82 1.87
CA PHE A 88 -0.29 -3.49 0.46
C PHE A 88 -0.85 -4.69 -0.28
N SER A 89 -2.06 -4.54 -0.81
CA SER A 89 -2.73 -5.55 -1.64
C SER A 89 -2.63 -5.18 -3.10
N TYR A 90 -2.28 -6.15 -3.95
CA TYR A 90 -1.99 -5.94 -5.36
C TYR A 90 -3.01 -6.60 -6.26
N PHE A 91 -3.34 -5.88 -7.32
CA PHE A 91 -4.28 -6.32 -8.34
C PHE A 91 -3.83 -5.83 -9.71
N TYR A 92 -4.17 -6.60 -10.73
CA TYR A 92 -4.07 -6.19 -12.12
C TYR A 92 -5.15 -6.88 -12.96
N LYS A 93 -5.48 -6.27 -14.08
CA LYS A 93 -6.40 -6.85 -15.07
C LYS A 93 -5.69 -7.98 -15.82
N GLU A 94 -6.34 -9.14 -15.89
CA GLU A 94 -5.84 -10.27 -16.66
C GLU A 94 -6.16 -10.15 -18.16
N PRO A 95 -5.25 -10.61 -19.05
CA PRO A 95 -3.87 -11.01 -18.75
C PRO A 95 -3.02 -9.81 -18.33
N LYS A 96 -1.97 -10.05 -17.50
CA LYS A 96 -1.02 -8.99 -17.11
C LYS A 96 -0.33 -8.43 -18.34
N LYS A 97 -0.45 -7.11 -18.57
CA LYS A 97 0.10 -6.41 -19.73
C LYS A 97 1.08 -5.29 -19.35
N TYR A 98 1.65 -5.34 -18.17
CA TYR A 98 2.72 -4.44 -17.77
C TYR A 98 3.92 -5.24 -17.24
N SER A 99 5.09 -4.65 -17.31
CA SER A 99 6.32 -5.10 -16.67
C SER A 99 6.80 -4.05 -15.66
N GLY A 100 7.75 -4.41 -14.81
CA GLY A 100 8.17 -3.53 -13.71
C GLY A 100 7.11 -3.44 -12.61
N GLY A 101 7.17 -2.37 -11.84
CA GLY A 101 6.22 -2.12 -10.75
C GLY A 101 6.46 -2.96 -9.50
N GLU A 102 7.59 -3.64 -9.39
CA GLU A 102 7.98 -4.38 -8.19
C GLU A 102 8.05 -3.43 -6.99
N LEU A 103 7.55 -3.89 -5.85
CA LEU A 103 7.87 -3.29 -4.57
C LEU A 103 9.27 -3.72 -4.18
N PHE A 104 10.18 -2.78 -3.96
CA PHE A 104 11.55 -3.09 -3.62
C PHE A 104 11.97 -2.46 -2.30
N PHE A 105 12.90 -3.14 -1.61
CA PHE A 105 13.41 -2.77 -0.30
C PHE A 105 14.94 -2.61 -0.39
N PRO A 106 15.45 -1.38 -0.66
CA PRO A 106 16.86 -1.16 -1.01
C PRO A 106 17.86 -1.68 0.03
N LYS A 107 17.52 -1.56 1.32
CA LYS A 107 18.40 -1.99 2.42
C LYS A 107 18.38 -3.49 2.69
N HIS A 108 17.46 -4.22 2.06
CA HIS A 108 17.28 -5.66 2.28
C HIS A 108 17.61 -6.50 1.05
N ASP A 109 17.97 -5.85 -0.07
CA ASP A 109 18.19 -6.49 -1.37
C ASP A 109 17.05 -7.44 -1.74
N TYR A 110 15.81 -6.97 -1.51
CA TYR A 110 14.61 -7.75 -1.71
C TYR A 110 13.61 -7.01 -2.60
N GLU A 111 13.00 -7.77 -3.51
CA GLU A 111 11.96 -7.30 -4.42
C GLU A 111 10.76 -8.23 -4.37
N TYR A 112 9.58 -7.63 -4.38
CA TYR A 112 8.31 -8.34 -4.42
C TYR A 112 7.59 -8.06 -5.75
N SER A 113 7.30 -9.11 -6.52
CA SER A 113 6.73 -9.04 -7.87
C SER A 113 5.29 -8.55 -7.94
N CYS A 114 4.63 -8.36 -6.80
CA CYS A 114 3.25 -7.87 -6.71
C CYS A 114 2.27 -8.76 -7.50
N GLU A 115 2.22 -10.04 -7.12
CA GLU A 115 1.31 -11.01 -7.72
C GLU A 115 -0.16 -10.60 -7.60
N ASN A 116 -0.97 -10.98 -8.58
CA ASN A 116 -2.40 -10.67 -8.57
C ASN A 116 -3.10 -11.28 -7.35
N ASN A 117 -3.97 -10.51 -6.71
CA ASN A 117 -4.68 -10.90 -5.49
C ASN A 117 -3.75 -11.37 -4.36
N SER A 118 -2.65 -10.68 -4.18
CA SER A 118 -1.67 -10.93 -3.12
C SER A 118 -1.55 -9.74 -2.16
N MET A 119 -0.98 -9.98 -0.98
CA MET A 119 -0.73 -8.93 0.00
C MET A 119 0.65 -9.12 0.64
N ILE A 120 1.33 -8.01 0.89
CA ILE A 120 2.53 -7.94 1.72
C ILE A 120 2.28 -7.01 2.90
N ILE A 121 2.81 -7.38 4.08
CA ILE A 121 2.74 -6.55 5.29
C ILE A 121 4.13 -6.37 5.84
N PHE A 122 4.46 -5.14 6.21
CA PHE A 122 5.78 -4.78 6.74
C PHE A 122 5.70 -3.53 7.63
N PRO A 123 6.67 -3.31 8.53
CA PRO A 123 6.73 -2.11 9.37
C PRO A 123 6.91 -0.83 8.55
N GLY A 124 6.27 0.26 8.97
CA GLY A 124 6.32 1.55 8.25
C GLY A 124 7.71 2.20 8.18
N TRP A 125 8.63 1.83 9.06
CA TRP A 125 10.01 2.31 9.06
C TRP A 125 10.93 1.60 8.05
N VAL A 126 10.49 0.49 7.44
CA VAL A 126 11.25 -0.19 6.41
C VAL A 126 11.24 0.64 5.13
N GLU A 127 12.43 1.01 4.66
CA GLU A 127 12.58 1.76 3.41
C GLU A 127 12.15 0.92 2.22
N HIS A 128 11.26 1.49 1.40
CA HIS A 128 10.66 0.80 0.26
C HIS A 128 10.36 1.77 -0.88
N GLY A 129 10.24 1.24 -2.07
CA GLY A 129 9.89 1.99 -3.28
C GLY A 129 9.17 1.11 -4.29
N VAL A 130 8.70 1.72 -5.37
CA VAL A 130 8.08 1.03 -6.50
C VAL A 130 8.89 1.29 -7.74
N LYS A 131 9.35 0.23 -8.41
CA LYS A 131 10.04 0.34 -9.70
C LYS A 131 9.09 0.91 -10.76
N GLU A 132 9.70 1.49 -11.78
CA GLU A 132 8.95 2.02 -12.90
C GLU A 132 8.11 0.93 -13.58
N VAL A 133 6.86 1.26 -13.87
CA VAL A 133 5.93 0.42 -14.63
C VAL A 133 6.12 0.71 -16.11
N SER A 134 6.09 -0.31 -16.94
CA SER A 134 6.12 -0.20 -18.40
C SER A 134 4.91 -0.90 -19.01
N ILE A 135 4.15 -0.16 -19.83
CA ILE A 135 2.95 -0.65 -20.53
C ILE A 135 3.14 -0.44 -22.02
N ASP A 136 2.79 -1.45 -22.83
CA ASP A 136 2.81 -1.32 -24.27
C ASP A 136 1.78 -0.27 -24.75
N ASN A 137 2.13 0.50 -25.79
CA ASN A 137 1.26 1.55 -26.32
C ASN A 137 -0.11 1.05 -26.79
N SER A 138 -0.22 -0.20 -27.22
CA SER A 138 -1.49 -0.83 -27.62
C SER A 138 -2.46 -1.01 -26.46
N ASP A 139 -1.97 -1.02 -25.22
CA ASP A 139 -2.76 -1.24 -24.00
C ASP A 139 -2.90 0.05 -23.13
N TYR A 140 -2.47 1.18 -23.70
CA TYR A 140 -2.52 2.47 -23.04
C TYR A 140 -3.98 2.88 -22.78
N TYR A 141 -4.29 3.37 -21.58
CA TYR A 141 -5.64 3.75 -21.12
C TYR A 141 -6.66 2.61 -20.94
N ASP A 142 -6.30 1.36 -21.16
CA ASP A 142 -7.21 0.22 -21.01
C ASP A 142 -7.26 -0.35 -19.57
N GLY A 143 -6.57 0.30 -18.63
CA GLY A 143 -6.55 -0.10 -17.22
C GLY A 143 -5.66 -1.32 -16.93
N TYR A 144 -4.68 -1.59 -17.80
CA TYR A 144 -3.74 -2.71 -17.64
C TYR A 144 -2.51 -2.38 -16.77
N GLY A 145 -2.50 -1.26 -16.05
CA GLY A 145 -1.45 -0.92 -15.11
C GLY A 145 -1.53 -1.69 -13.80
N ARG A 146 -0.68 -1.30 -12.88
CA ARG A 146 -0.54 -1.91 -11.56
C ARG A 146 -1.46 -1.22 -10.56
N TYR A 147 -2.37 -1.95 -9.95
CA TYR A 147 -3.21 -1.47 -8.86
C TYR A 147 -2.65 -1.89 -7.50
N CYS A 148 -2.76 -1.00 -6.53
CA CYS A 148 -2.40 -1.28 -5.15
C CYS A 148 -3.43 -0.64 -4.20
N ILE A 149 -3.96 -1.43 -3.28
CA ILE A 149 -4.66 -0.91 -2.12
C ILE A 149 -3.62 -0.80 -1.01
N SER A 150 -3.24 0.43 -0.69
CA SER A 150 -2.25 0.73 0.36
C SER A 150 -2.98 1.05 1.66
N ASN A 151 -2.78 0.23 2.67
CA ASN A 151 -3.35 0.40 3.99
C ASN A 151 -2.25 0.76 4.98
N PHE A 152 -2.42 1.87 5.69
CA PHE A 152 -1.45 2.46 6.61
C PHE A 152 -2.03 2.38 8.02
N PHE A 153 -1.41 1.62 8.89
CA PHE A 153 -1.88 1.41 10.27
C PHE A 153 -1.06 2.25 11.24
N GLY A 154 -1.74 3.06 12.01
CA GLY A 154 -1.14 3.98 12.95
C GLY A 154 -1.69 3.84 14.36
N PHE A 155 -1.11 4.64 15.24
CA PHE A 155 -1.55 4.78 16.61
C PHE A 155 -1.95 6.24 16.88
N LYS A 156 -3.19 6.43 17.33
CA LYS A 156 -3.67 7.72 17.81
C LYS A 156 -3.93 7.60 19.32
N ARG A 157 -3.29 8.44 20.13
CA ARG A 157 -3.62 8.57 21.54
C ARG A 157 -5.03 9.13 21.68
N ASN A 158 -5.85 8.52 22.51
CA ASN A 158 -7.09 9.14 22.94
C ASN A 158 -6.72 10.28 23.88
N GLU A 159 -7.00 11.51 23.49
CA GLU A 159 -6.93 12.69 24.36
C GLU A 159 -8.10 12.69 25.31
#